data_2973b6b61aef0e249bbabc73ca25796f
#
_entry.id   2973b6b61aef0e249bbabc73ca25796f
#
_cell.length_a   1.000
_cell.length_b   1.000
_cell.length_c   1.000
_cell.angle_alpha   90.00
_cell.angle_beta   90.00
_cell.angle_gamma   90.00
#
_symmetry.space_group_name_H-M   'P 1'
#
loop_
_entity.id
_entity.type
_entity.pdbx_description
1 polymer ?
#
loop_
_entity_poly.entity_id
_entity_poly.type
_entity_poly.pdbx_seq_one_letter_code
_entity_poly.pdbx_strand_id
1 'polypeptide(L)'
;MQKKKENFRPLRSVTTFALAAAIITGSIYSVAAAADFSADAKQAVTSEGVELANGDIIYAGLDETGFTSRMLKAVEIKIDCNGKRRSISLAKGTVADVLERTGIKPAHDEVVEPALSTPIAKNLTVKIYKGKKLSVTADGRTDSVYAPNGNVCAVLAELGYTLSDDDILNVDRNSNIEDADKIVIKRVIYKNETKTQSVDFKTVKKNSKDVDLGKTKVQTEGKKGEALVTKKCKYIDGKKVSSE
;
A
#
# COMPACT_ATOMS: atom_id res chain seq x y z
N MET A 1 41.21 39.59 14.50
CA MET A 1 40.03 38.88 13.96
C MET A 1 40.18 38.76 12.44
N GLN A 2 40.71 37.66 11.95
CA GLN A 2 40.85 37.42 10.51
C GLN A 2 39.59 36.70 10.01
N LYS A 3 38.87 37.32 9.09
CA LYS A 3 37.74 36.70 8.37
C LYS A 3 38.31 35.67 7.38
N LYS A 4 37.96 34.39 7.65
CA LYS A 4 38.25 33.27 6.75
C LYS A 4 37.35 33.42 5.50
N LYS A 5 37.96 33.72 4.36
CA LYS A 5 37.32 33.74 3.06
C LYS A 5 36.97 32.29 2.68
N GLU A 6 35.71 31.95 2.66
CA GLU A 6 35.25 30.70 2.04
C GLU A 6 35.46 30.78 0.53
N ASN A 7 36.27 29.91 0.05
CA ASN A 7 36.50 29.74 -1.39
C ASN A 7 35.25 29.07 -2.00
N PHE A 8 34.43 29.88 -2.63
CA PHE A 8 33.39 29.44 -3.54
C PHE A 8 34.06 28.70 -4.71
N ARG A 9 33.77 27.41 -4.89
CA ARG A 9 34.23 26.62 -6.05
C ARG A 9 33.11 26.60 -7.10
N PRO A 10 33.11 27.45 -8.12
CA PRO A 10 32.08 27.49 -9.16
C PRO A 10 32.35 26.55 -10.34
N LEU A 11 33.21 25.54 -10.21
CA LEU A 11 33.66 24.76 -11.39
C LEU A 11 32.90 23.46 -11.66
N ARG A 12 32.00 23.03 -10.76
CA ARG A 12 31.32 21.73 -10.96
C ARG A 12 30.14 21.77 -11.92
N SER A 13 29.48 22.91 -12.12
CA SER A 13 28.27 22.99 -12.96
C SER A 13 28.54 23.21 -14.45
N VAL A 14 29.65 23.85 -14.78
CA VAL A 14 29.95 24.22 -16.17
C VAL A 14 30.42 23.02 -17.01
N THR A 15 31.15 22.08 -16.40
CA THR A 15 31.65 20.89 -17.10
C THR A 15 30.53 19.87 -17.36
N THR A 16 29.56 19.73 -16.45
CA THR A 16 28.37 18.83 -16.63
C THR A 16 27.46 19.38 -17.73
N PHE A 17 27.28 20.70 -17.79
CA PHE A 17 26.48 21.35 -18.84
C PHE A 17 27.12 21.26 -20.23
N ALA A 18 28.44 21.37 -20.32
CA ALA A 18 29.13 21.28 -21.60
C ALA A 18 29.05 19.88 -22.23
N LEU A 19 29.11 18.83 -21.42
CA LEU A 19 28.94 17.45 -21.91
C LEU A 19 27.51 17.16 -22.35
N ALA A 20 26.52 17.64 -21.60
CA ALA A 20 25.11 17.51 -21.96
C ALA A 20 24.76 18.28 -23.23
N ALA A 21 25.30 19.48 -23.42
CA ALA A 21 25.11 20.30 -24.62
C ALA A 21 25.74 19.65 -25.87
N ALA A 22 26.89 19.01 -25.77
CA ALA A 22 27.53 18.30 -26.88
C ALA A 22 26.71 17.09 -27.37
N ILE A 23 25.98 16.42 -26.49
CA ILE A 23 25.09 15.29 -26.83
C ILE A 23 23.84 15.79 -27.58
N ILE A 24 23.28 16.94 -27.18
CA ILE A 24 22.05 17.50 -27.73
C ILE A 24 22.28 18.05 -29.18
N THR A 25 23.44 18.57 -29.49
CA THR A 25 23.74 19.16 -30.81
C THR A 25 24.16 18.17 -31.88
N GLY A 26 24.26 16.86 -31.55
CA GLY A 26 24.67 15.82 -32.52
C GLY A 26 26.09 15.94 -33.01
N SER A 27 26.86 16.87 -32.49
CA SER A 27 28.26 17.04 -32.83
C SER A 27 29.12 16.09 -32.01
N ILE A 28 29.58 15.00 -32.61
CA ILE A 28 30.58 14.11 -32.04
C ILE A 28 31.92 14.87 -32.00
N TYR A 29 32.03 15.85 -31.15
CA TYR A 29 33.35 16.36 -30.79
C TYR A 29 33.99 15.31 -29.90
N SER A 30 35.05 14.76 -30.43
CA SER A 30 35.85 13.70 -29.85
C SER A 30 35.97 13.84 -28.34
N VAL A 31 35.36 12.89 -27.65
CA VAL A 31 35.46 12.68 -26.21
C VAL A 31 36.90 12.33 -25.76
N ALA A 32 37.90 12.56 -26.64
CA ALA A 32 39.31 12.50 -26.28
C ALA A 32 39.69 13.43 -25.13
N ALA A 33 38.91 14.50 -24.90
CA ALA A 33 39.05 15.35 -23.71
C ALA A 33 38.46 14.78 -22.42
N ALA A 34 37.72 13.66 -22.48
CA ALA A 34 37.10 13.06 -21.33
C ALA A 34 38.04 12.20 -20.47
N ALA A 35 39.28 12.05 -20.86
CA ALA A 35 40.28 11.29 -20.09
C ALA A 35 40.61 11.93 -18.72
N ASP A 36 40.36 13.24 -18.57
CA ASP A 36 40.67 13.99 -17.35
C ASP A 36 39.45 14.21 -16.41
N PHE A 37 38.33 13.59 -16.70
CA PHE A 37 37.16 13.67 -15.77
C PHE A 37 37.45 12.89 -14.50
N SER A 38 37.28 13.54 -13.36
CA SER A 38 37.29 12.87 -12.06
C SER A 38 36.27 11.75 -12.00
N ALA A 39 36.52 10.69 -11.24
CA ALA A 39 35.58 9.57 -11.04
C ALA A 39 34.17 10.04 -10.61
N ASP A 40 34.10 11.11 -9.81
CA ASP A 40 32.88 11.75 -9.36
C ASP A 40 32.07 12.38 -10.51
N ALA A 41 32.73 12.99 -11.50
CA ALA A 41 32.07 13.57 -12.66
C ALA A 41 31.51 12.49 -13.61
N LYS A 42 32.24 11.38 -13.75
CA LYS A 42 31.78 10.21 -14.53
C LYS A 42 30.53 9.60 -13.91
N GLN A 43 30.48 9.49 -12.58
CA GLN A 43 29.34 8.93 -11.85
C GLN A 43 28.09 9.83 -11.89
N ALA A 44 28.26 11.15 -11.85
CA ALA A 44 27.15 12.10 -11.92
C ALA A 44 26.47 12.08 -13.30
N VAL A 45 27.22 11.91 -14.40
CA VAL A 45 26.64 11.82 -15.75
C VAL A 45 25.88 10.51 -15.98
N THR A 46 26.26 9.43 -15.27
CA THR A 46 25.64 8.11 -15.44
C THR A 46 24.40 7.89 -14.58
N SER A 47 24.24 8.62 -13.46
CA SER A 47 23.20 8.34 -12.46
C SER A 47 21.92 9.17 -12.63
N GLU A 48 22.01 10.44 -13.01
CA GLU A 48 20.85 11.34 -12.98
C GLU A 48 20.18 11.55 -14.35
N GLY A 49 20.95 11.44 -15.45
CA GLY A 49 20.46 11.76 -16.79
C GLY A 49 20.20 13.25 -17.00
N VAL A 50 20.05 13.67 -18.25
CA VAL A 50 19.73 15.04 -18.64
C VAL A 50 18.34 15.07 -19.24
N GLU A 51 17.45 15.85 -18.66
CA GLU A 51 16.09 16.04 -19.17
C GLU A 51 16.11 17.07 -20.30
N LEU A 52 15.49 16.73 -21.43
CA LEU A 52 15.32 17.59 -22.59
C LEU A 52 14.00 18.38 -22.48
N ALA A 53 13.89 19.44 -23.29
CA ALA A 53 12.70 20.28 -23.31
C ALA A 53 11.39 19.55 -23.69
N ASN A 54 11.50 18.43 -24.39
CA ASN A 54 10.37 17.54 -24.74
C ASN A 54 10.07 16.51 -23.65
N GLY A 55 10.78 16.52 -22.52
CA GLY A 55 10.61 15.59 -21.41
C GLY A 55 11.37 14.27 -21.58
N ASP A 56 12.09 14.04 -22.69
CA ASP A 56 12.98 12.89 -22.83
C ASP A 56 14.16 12.99 -21.87
N ILE A 57 14.71 11.87 -21.43
CA ILE A 57 15.89 11.84 -20.57
C ILE A 57 17.02 11.09 -21.27
N ILE A 58 18.18 11.72 -21.36
CA ILE A 58 19.39 11.10 -21.88
C ILE A 58 20.30 10.75 -20.70
N TYR A 59 20.66 9.48 -20.62
CA TYR A 59 21.72 8.98 -19.76
C TYR A 59 22.95 8.80 -20.61
N ALA A 60 24.07 9.35 -20.18
CA ALA A 60 25.35 9.18 -20.84
C ALA A 60 26.36 8.60 -19.86
N GLY A 61 27.16 7.65 -20.27
CA GLY A 61 28.15 6.99 -19.43
C GLY A 61 29.39 6.58 -20.23
N LEU A 62 30.43 6.23 -19.49
CA LEU A 62 31.66 5.61 -20.01
C LEU A 62 31.74 4.22 -19.39
N ASP A 63 31.82 3.18 -20.23
CA ASP A 63 32.14 1.82 -19.82
C ASP A 63 33.49 1.37 -20.40
N GLU A 64 33.83 0.09 -20.20
CA GLU A 64 35.10 -0.47 -20.68
C GLU A 64 35.20 -0.46 -22.22
N THR A 65 34.10 -0.28 -22.93
CA THR A 65 34.03 -0.25 -24.40
C THR A 65 34.03 1.17 -24.97
N GLY A 66 33.88 2.19 -24.12
CA GLY A 66 33.82 3.59 -24.50
C GLY A 66 32.57 4.32 -24.03
N PHE A 67 32.21 5.38 -24.79
CA PHE A 67 31.05 6.20 -24.49
C PHE A 67 29.75 5.48 -24.87
N THR A 68 28.85 5.34 -23.89
CA THR A 68 27.49 4.79 -24.08
C THR A 68 26.44 5.85 -23.78
N SER A 69 25.32 5.82 -24.52
CA SER A 69 24.18 6.68 -24.24
C SER A 69 22.89 5.89 -24.32
N ARG A 70 21.98 6.17 -23.39
CA ARG A 70 20.63 5.62 -23.36
C ARG A 70 19.61 6.74 -23.26
N MET A 71 18.61 6.72 -24.15
CA MET A 71 17.52 7.68 -24.13
C MET A 71 16.25 7.02 -23.60
N LEU A 72 15.63 7.62 -22.61
CA LEU A 72 14.24 7.35 -22.21
C LEU A 72 13.35 8.38 -22.88
N LYS A 73 12.47 7.90 -23.75
CA LYS A 73 11.49 8.77 -24.41
C LYS A 73 10.37 9.14 -23.47
N ALA A 74 10.00 10.40 -23.48
CA ALA A 74 8.85 10.91 -22.78
C ALA A 74 7.57 10.31 -23.36
N VAL A 75 6.62 10.05 -22.48
CA VAL A 75 5.26 9.67 -22.82
C VAL A 75 4.33 10.84 -22.48
N GLU A 76 3.35 11.07 -23.35
CA GLU A 76 2.31 12.06 -23.09
C GLU A 76 1.33 11.51 -22.05
N ILE A 77 1.13 12.28 -20.98
CA ILE A 77 0.17 12.02 -19.91
C ILE A 77 -0.93 13.06 -20.02
N LYS A 78 -2.17 12.60 -20.05
CA LYS A 78 -3.36 13.46 -20.07
C LYS A 78 -3.82 13.70 -18.63
N ILE A 79 -4.22 14.93 -18.34
CA ILE A 79 -4.74 15.33 -17.04
C ILE A 79 -6.12 15.91 -17.28
N ASP A 80 -7.11 15.36 -16.59
CA ASP A 80 -8.49 15.87 -16.58
C ASP A 80 -8.81 16.33 -15.15
N CYS A 81 -8.80 17.63 -14.93
CA CYS A 81 -9.10 18.25 -13.66
C CYS A 81 -10.48 18.91 -13.73
N ASN A 82 -11.50 18.24 -13.18
CA ASN A 82 -12.89 18.74 -13.20
C ASN A 82 -13.36 19.16 -14.60
N GLY A 83 -13.03 18.35 -15.63
CA GLY A 83 -13.36 18.62 -17.04
C GLY A 83 -12.39 19.53 -17.77
N LYS A 84 -11.41 20.15 -17.08
CA LYS A 84 -10.33 20.91 -17.72
C LYS A 84 -9.19 19.99 -18.09
N ARG A 85 -8.94 19.84 -19.39
CA ARG A 85 -7.94 18.92 -19.92
C ARG A 85 -6.61 19.63 -20.17
N ARG A 86 -5.53 18.98 -19.79
CA ARG A 86 -4.14 19.38 -20.04
C ARG A 86 -3.33 18.13 -20.39
N SER A 87 -2.12 18.31 -20.93
CA SER A 87 -1.16 17.23 -21.10
C SER A 87 0.24 17.69 -20.72
N ILE A 88 1.08 16.74 -20.35
CA ILE A 88 2.49 16.91 -20.06
C ILE A 88 3.24 15.69 -20.57
N SER A 89 4.49 15.89 -21.00
CA SER A 89 5.37 14.80 -21.43
C SER A 89 6.45 14.55 -20.37
N LEU A 90 6.57 13.32 -19.91
CA LEU A 90 7.58 12.87 -18.93
C LEU A 90 8.11 11.51 -19.32
N ALA A 91 9.44 11.30 -19.14
CA ALA A 91 10.06 10.00 -19.43
C ALA A 91 10.00 9.03 -18.25
N LYS A 92 9.94 9.54 -17.01
CA LYS A 92 9.84 8.75 -15.77
C LYS A 92 9.15 9.54 -14.67
N GLY A 93 8.66 8.84 -13.68
CA GLY A 93 8.03 9.41 -12.50
C GLY A 93 6.73 8.71 -12.14
N THR A 94 5.96 9.34 -11.29
CA THR A 94 4.66 8.90 -10.78
C THR A 94 3.58 9.95 -11.07
N VAL A 95 2.34 9.65 -10.76
CA VAL A 95 1.24 10.62 -10.82
C VAL A 95 1.53 11.83 -9.91
N ALA A 96 2.18 11.62 -8.76
CA ALA A 96 2.58 12.72 -7.89
C ALA A 96 3.52 13.72 -8.60
N ASP A 97 4.53 13.21 -9.32
CA ASP A 97 5.47 14.05 -10.10
C ASP A 97 4.75 14.83 -11.22
N VAL A 98 3.74 14.20 -11.85
CA VAL A 98 2.90 14.88 -12.85
C VAL A 98 2.16 16.07 -12.24
N LEU A 99 1.56 15.91 -11.07
CA LEU A 99 0.83 16.98 -10.39
C LEU A 99 1.76 18.10 -9.94
N GLU A 100 2.91 17.75 -9.38
CA GLU A 100 3.92 18.72 -8.93
C GLU A 100 4.41 19.57 -10.10
N ARG A 101 4.81 18.96 -11.23
CA ARG A 101 5.31 19.67 -12.41
C ARG A 101 4.25 20.54 -13.09
N THR A 102 3.00 20.15 -13.01
CA THR A 102 1.88 20.96 -13.55
C THR A 102 1.37 22.02 -12.59
N GLY A 103 1.88 22.04 -11.35
CA GLY A 103 1.44 22.95 -10.29
C GLY A 103 0.01 22.70 -9.81
N ILE A 104 -0.55 21.52 -10.13
CA ILE A 104 -1.90 21.16 -9.71
C ILE A 104 -1.84 20.64 -8.27
N LYS A 105 -2.58 21.30 -7.39
CA LYS A 105 -2.74 20.88 -5.99
C LYS A 105 -4.20 20.48 -5.78
N PRO A 106 -4.52 19.19 -5.71
CA PRO A 106 -5.87 18.73 -5.44
C PRO A 106 -6.39 19.29 -4.12
N ALA A 107 -7.64 19.69 -4.07
CA ALA A 107 -8.29 20.12 -2.84
C ALA A 107 -8.53 18.92 -1.90
N HIS A 108 -8.84 19.21 -0.63
CA HIS A 108 -9.06 18.15 0.38
C HIS A 108 -10.23 17.22 0.03
N ASP A 109 -11.21 17.73 -0.71
CA ASP A 109 -12.40 16.98 -1.16
C ASP A 109 -12.27 16.42 -2.57
N GLU A 110 -11.09 16.52 -3.19
CA GLU A 110 -10.80 15.97 -4.52
C GLU A 110 -10.05 14.64 -4.42
N VAL A 111 -10.39 13.76 -5.33
CA VAL A 111 -9.76 12.45 -5.52
C VAL A 111 -8.93 12.48 -6.80
N VAL A 112 -7.78 11.83 -6.75
CA VAL A 112 -6.86 11.66 -7.88
C VAL A 112 -6.85 10.19 -8.29
N GLU A 113 -7.18 9.93 -9.54
CA GLU A 113 -7.12 8.59 -10.16
C GLU A 113 -6.20 8.60 -11.39
N PRO A 114 -5.28 7.62 -11.51
CA PRO A 114 -4.94 6.61 -10.53
C PRO A 114 -4.17 7.17 -9.33
N ALA A 115 -3.87 6.32 -8.33
CA ALA A 115 -3.19 6.73 -7.10
C ALA A 115 -1.88 7.49 -7.36
N LEU A 116 -1.52 8.40 -6.45
CA LEU A 116 -0.33 9.27 -6.57
C LEU A 116 0.98 8.49 -6.79
N SER A 117 1.08 7.28 -6.23
CA SER A 117 2.24 6.39 -6.36
C SER A 117 2.29 5.62 -7.69
N THR A 118 1.26 5.72 -8.54
CA THR A 118 1.21 4.99 -9.81
C THR A 118 2.29 5.50 -10.75
N PRO A 119 3.17 4.60 -11.28
CA PRO A 119 4.17 5.00 -12.26
C PRO A 119 3.52 5.49 -13.56
N ILE A 120 4.14 6.49 -14.19
CA ILE A 120 3.69 6.97 -15.48
C ILE A 120 3.84 5.89 -16.55
N ALA A 121 2.89 5.84 -17.47
CA ALA A 121 2.88 4.91 -18.60
C ALA A 121 2.28 5.59 -19.83
N LYS A 122 2.51 4.98 -21.00
CA LYS A 122 1.90 5.45 -22.25
C LYS A 122 0.37 5.44 -22.14
N ASN A 123 -0.26 6.52 -22.60
CA ASN A 123 -1.71 6.71 -22.56
C ASN A 123 -2.32 6.86 -21.15
N LEU A 124 -1.50 7.13 -20.14
CA LEU A 124 -2.01 7.41 -18.80
C LEU A 124 -2.90 8.66 -18.83
N THR A 125 -4.05 8.56 -18.18
CA THR A 125 -4.93 9.71 -17.93
C THR A 125 -5.09 9.86 -16.43
N VAL A 126 -4.65 10.99 -15.90
CA VAL A 126 -4.84 11.37 -14.50
C VAL A 126 -6.14 12.16 -14.41
N LYS A 127 -7.08 11.67 -13.62
CA LYS A 127 -8.36 12.33 -13.36
C LYS A 127 -8.36 12.92 -11.97
N ILE A 128 -8.81 14.15 -11.85
CA ILE A 128 -8.98 14.87 -10.58
C ILE A 128 -10.42 15.35 -10.56
N TYR A 129 -11.16 14.87 -9.59
CA TYR A 129 -12.59 15.19 -9.47
C TYR A 129 -13.01 15.18 -8.00
N LYS A 130 -14.17 15.81 -7.72
CA LYS A 130 -14.71 15.87 -6.37
C LYS A 130 -15.11 14.46 -5.91
N GLY A 131 -14.48 14.01 -4.81
CA GLY A 131 -14.79 12.74 -4.19
C GLY A 131 -16.15 12.75 -3.49
N LYS A 132 -16.73 11.57 -3.28
CA LYS A 132 -17.94 11.40 -2.49
C LYS A 132 -17.59 11.36 -1.01
N LYS A 133 -18.27 12.17 -0.21
CA LYS A 133 -18.02 12.19 1.23
C LYS A 133 -18.65 10.96 1.88
N LEU A 134 -17.83 10.14 2.51
CA LEU A 134 -18.23 8.95 3.24
C LEU A 134 -17.97 9.09 4.72
N SER A 135 -18.80 8.44 5.51
CA SER A 135 -18.56 8.18 6.94
C SER A 135 -18.30 6.69 7.11
N VAL A 136 -17.07 6.31 7.44
CA VAL A 136 -16.70 4.91 7.67
C VAL A 136 -16.50 4.69 9.17
N THR A 137 -17.25 3.75 9.72
CA THR A 137 -17.12 3.34 11.13
C THR A 137 -16.51 1.95 11.17
N ALA A 138 -15.33 1.82 11.76
CA ALA A 138 -14.61 0.57 11.94
C ALA A 138 -13.81 0.60 13.25
N ASP A 139 -13.68 -0.53 13.93
CA ASP A 139 -12.84 -0.69 15.12
C ASP A 139 -13.12 0.36 16.21
N GLY A 140 -14.39 0.79 16.35
CA GLY A 140 -14.84 1.79 17.33
C GLY A 140 -14.54 3.23 16.96
N ARG A 141 -14.03 3.51 15.75
CA ARG A 141 -13.76 4.87 15.24
C ARG A 141 -14.66 5.17 14.05
N THR A 142 -14.94 6.45 13.86
CA THR A 142 -15.68 6.93 12.68
C THR A 142 -14.84 7.99 12.00
N ASP A 143 -14.47 7.71 10.77
CA ASP A 143 -13.69 8.61 9.92
C ASP A 143 -14.58 9.19 8.83
N SER A 144 -14.37 10.47 8.51
CA SER A 144 -15.02 11.13 7.39
C SER A 144 -13.98 11.30 6.28
N VAL A 145 -14.19 10.62 5.15
CA VAL A 145 -13.24 10.55 4.05
C VAL A 145 -13.90 10.91 2.73
N TYR A 146 -13.12 11.38 1.77
CA TYR A 146 -13.56 11.55 0.40
C TYR A 146 -13.03 10.38 -0.44
N ALA A 147 -13.91 9.74 -1.15
CA ALA A 147 -13.65 8.47 -1.82
C ALA A 147 -13.90 8.57 -3.33
N PRO A 148 -13.16 7.78 -4.13
CA PRO A 148 -13.43 7.63 -5.54
C PRO A 148 -14.76 6.91 -5.79
N ASN A 149 -15.30 7.03 -7.00
CA ASN A 149 -16.42 6.21 -7.42
C ASN A 149 -15.95 4.75 -7.58
N GLY A 150 -16.76 3.82 -7.14
CA GLY A 150 -16.41 2.41 -7.24
C GLY A 150 -17.30 1.54 -6.35
N ASN A 151 -17.01 0.26 -6.27
CA ASN A 151 -17.69 -0.61 -5.35
C ASN A 151 -17.14 -0.49 -3.92
N VAL A 152 -17.97 -0.78 -2.93
CA VAL A 152 -17.66 -0.63 -1.50
C VAL A 152 -16.35 -1.32 -1.12
N CYS A 153 -16.14 -2.57 -1.54
CA CYS A 153 -14.92 -3.31 -1.18
C CYS A 153 -13.66 -2.69 -1.76
N ALA A 154 -13.68 -2.31 -3.05
CA ALA A 154 -12.51 -1.72 -3.71
C ALA A 154 -12.14 -0.38 -3.07
N VAL A 155 -13.13 0.47 -2.82
CA VAL A 155 -12.91 1.78 -2.21
C VAL A 155 -12.44 1.68 -0.77
N LEU A 156 -13.01 0.78 0.04
CA LEU A 156 -12.52 0.55 1.40
C LEU A 156 -11.08 0.07 1.42
N ALA A 157 -10.69 -0.82 0.49
CA ALA A 157 -9.31 -1.28 0.36
C ALA A 157 -8.35 -0.13 -0.02
N GLU A 158 -8.75 0.76 -0.94
CA GLU A 158 -7.98 1.93 -1.34
C GLU A 158 -7.82 2.93 -0.19
N LEU A 159 -8.84 3.08 0.65
CA LEU A 159 -8.81 3.89 1.87
C LEU A 159 -8.03 3.23 3.02
N GLY A 160 -7.50 2.01 2.81
CA GLY A 160 -6.68 1.29 3.79
C GLY A 160 -7.45 0.42 4.78
N TYR A 161 -8.76 0.24 4.59
CA TYR A 161 -9.57 -0.68 5.40
C TYR A 161 -9.44 -2.11 4.86
N THR A 162 -8.76 -2.96 5.60
CA THR A 162 -8.69 -4.40 5.28
C THR A 162 -9.98 -5.08 5.74
N LEU A 163 -10.64 -5.82 4.86
CA LEU A 163 -11.84 -6.60 5.16
C LEU A 163 -11.50 -8.09 5.15
N SER A 164 -12.01 -8.83 6.14
CA SER A 164 -12.05 -10.29 6.09
C SER A 164 -13.37 -10.77 5.48
N ASP A 165 -13.42 -12.04 5.04
CA ASP A 165 -14.63 -12.62 4.46
C ASP A 165 -15.78 -12.67 5.46
N ASP A 166 -15.46 -12.85 6.73
CA ASP A 166 -16.42 -12.95 7.83
C ASP A 166 -16.92 -11.60 8.36
N ASP A 167 -16.23 -10.48 8.03
CA ASP A 167 -16.63 -9.15 8.49
C ASP A 167 -18.02 -8.77 7.97
N ILE A 168 -18.78 -8.10 8.81
CA ILE A 168 -20.17 -7.70 8.49
C ILE A 168 -20.19 -6.22 8.15
N LEU A 169 -20.71 -5.91 6.97
CA LEU A 169 -20.99 -4.54 6.53
C LEU A 169 -22.50 -4.29 6.59
N ASN A 170 -22.88 -3.03 6.82
CA ASN A 170 -24.29 -2.60 6.74
C ASN A 170 -24.78 -2.36 5.31
N VAL A 171 -23.87 -2.45 4.32
CA VAL A 171 -24.12 -2.29 2.88
C VAL A 171 -23.61 -3.51 2.12
N ASP A 172 -24.12 -3.74 0.91
CA ASP A 172 -23.58 -4.81 0.07
C ASP A 172 -22.14 -4.49 -0.35
N ARG A 173 -21.26 -5.49 -0.24
CA ARG A 173 -19.84 -5.39 -0.60
C ARG A 173 -19.62 -4.98 -2.06
N ASN A 174 -20.52 -5.38 -2.95
CA ASN A 174 -20.45 -5.15 -4.38
C ASN A 174 -21.27 -3.93 -4.85
N SER A 175 -22.03 -3.30 -3.95
CA SER A 175 -22.78 -2.08 -4.30
C SER A 175 -21.82 -0.93 -4.62
N ASN A 176 -22.27 -0.02 -5.47
CA ASN A 176 -21.53 1.19 -5.74
C ASN A 176 -21.58 2.13 -4.55
N ILE A 177 -20.46 2.79 -4.29
CA ILE A 177 -20.33 3.72 -3.16
C ILE A 177 -21.23 4.95 -3.30
N GLU A 178 -21.79 5.21 -4.49
CA GLU A 178 -22.74 6.30 -4.70
C GLU A 178 -23.98 6.17 -3.81
N ASP A 179 -24.32 4.95 -3.42
CA ASP A 179 -25.48 4.65 -2.58
C ASP A 179 -25.13 4.56 -1.09
N ALA A 180 -23.86 4.66 -0.72
CA ALA A 180 -23.36 4.44 0.62
C ALA A 180 -22.85 5.73 1.29
N ASP A 181 -23.73 6.50 1.91
CA ASP A 181 -23.32 7.69 2.68
C ASP A 181 -22.63 7.31 4.00
N LYS A 182 -22.95 6.14 4.55
CA LYS A 182 -22.43 5.66 5.84
C LYS A 182 -22.14 4.16 5.79
N ILE A 183 -20.87 3.81 5.97
CA ILE A 183 -20.42 2.41 5.99
C ILE A 183 -20.03 2.04 7.42
N VAL A 184 -20.55 0.93 7.92
CA VAL A 184 -20.21 0.37 9.24
C VAL A 184 -19.61 -1.01 9.03
N ILE A 185 -18.38 -1.19 9.50
CA ILE A 185 -17.64 -2.46 9.45
C ILE A 185 -17.65 -3.06 10.85
N LYS A 186 -18.24 -4.24 11.01
CA LYS A 186 -18.19 -5.02 12.25
C LYS A 186 -17.19 -6.16 12.09
N ARG A 187 -16.17 -6.19 12.93
CA ARG A 187 -15.11 -7.20 12.90
C ARG A 187 -15.61 -8.52 13.46
N VAL A 188 -15.45 -9.59 12.70
CA VAL A 188 -15.81 -10.94 13.13
C VAL A 188 -14.55 -11.77 13.34
N ILE A 189 -14.40 -12.31 14.55
CA ILE A 189 -13.25 -13.14 14.92
C ILE A 189 -13.77 -14.44 15.56
N TYR A 190 -13.17 -15.57 15.19
CA TYR A 190 -13.39 -16.85 15.83
C TYR A 190 -12.20 -17.19 16.75
N LYS A 191 -12.50 -17.58 17.99
CA LYS A 191 -11.49 -18.03 18.96
C LYS A 191 -11.92 -19.38 19.55
N ASN A 192 -10.95 -20.26 19.71
CA ASN A 192 -11.15 -21.51 20.43
C ASN A 192 -10.93 -21.25 21.92
N GLU A 193 -11.98 -21.49 22.72
CA GLU A 193 -11.90 -21.46 24.17
C GLU A 193 -11.90 -22.89 24.69
N THR A 194 -10.86 -23.25 25.45
CA THR A 194 -10.74 -24.57 26.04
C THR A 194 -11.02 -24.48 27.52
N LYS A 195 -11.91 -25.37 28.02
CA LYS A 195 -12.29 -25.45 29.43
C LYS A 195 -12.25 -26.91 29.89
N THR A 196 -11.64 -27.12 31.04
CA THR A 196 -11.70 -28.41 31.71
C THR A 196 -13.05 -28.61 32.38
N GLN A 197 -13.70 -29.71 32.09
CA GLN A 197 -14.99 -30.10 32.68
C GLN A 197 -14.83 -31.41 33.42
N SER A 198 -15.34 -31.46 34.64
CA SER A 198 -15.42 -32.71 35.41
C SER A 198 -16.43 -33.65 34.79
N VAL A 199 -16.04 -34.90 34.62
CA VAL A 199 -16.89 -35.98 34.10
C VAL A 199 -17.14 -36.97 35.25
N ASP A 200 -18.40 -37.21 35.51
CA ASP A 200 -18.80 -38.16 36.55
C ASP A 200 -18.52 -39.59 36.09
N PHE A 201 -18.16 -40.43 37.07
CA PHE A 201 -17.97 -41.87 36.85
C PHE A 201 -19.35 -42.59 36.74
N LYS A 202 -19.34 -43.70 36.00
CA LYS A 202 -20.50 -44.59 35.92
C LYS A 202 -20.42 -45.65 37.02
N THR A 203 -21.53 -45.86 37.79
CA THR A 203 -21.62 -46.93 38.74
C THR A 203 -22.00 -48.22 38.00
N VAL A 204 -21.16 -49.25 38.13
CA VAL A 204 -21.39 -50.58 37.58
C VAL A 204 -21.78 -51.50 38.73
N LYS A 205 -22.94 -52.11 38.69
CA LYS A 205 -23.41 -53.11 39.67
C LYS A 205 -23.08 -54.51 39.16
N LYS A 206 -22.48 -55.32 40.00
CA LYS A 206 -22.19 -56.74 39.73
C LYS A 206 -22.75 -57.56 40.85
N ASN A 207 -23.34 -58.73 40.55
CA ASN A 207 -23.78 -59.69 41.57
C ASN A 207 -22.53 -60.36 42.20
N SER A 208 -22.54 -60.47 43.51
CA SER A 208 -21.50 -61.14 44.27
C SER A 208 -22.13 -62.09 45.28
N LYS A 209 -21.51 -63.27 45.51
CA LYS A 209 -21.91 -64.23 46.53
C LYS A 209 -21.61 -63.77 47.94
N ASP A 210 -20.76 -62.76 48.11
CA ASP A 210 -20.28 -62.21 49.37
C ASP A 210 -21.18 -61.09 49.94
N VAL A 211 -22.30 -60.83 49.31
CA VAL A 211 -23.25 -59.77 49.72
C VAL A 211 -24.67 -60.36 49.77
N ASP A 212 -25.32 -60.19 50.91
CA ASP A 212 -26.69 -60.68 51.15
C ASP A 212 -27.69 -60.15 50.11
N LEU A 213 -28.71 -60.91 49.82
CA LEU A 213 -29.77 -60.57 48.89
C LEU A 213 -30.41 -59.24 49.29
N GLY A 214 -30.46 -58.28 48.37
CA GLY A 214 -30.98 -56.94 48.58
C GLY A 214 -30.06 -55.91 49.19
N LYS A 215 -28.82 -56.30 49.57
CA LYS A 215 -27.80 -55.39 50.06
C LYS A 215 -26.81 -55.04 48.96
N THR A 216 -26.15 -53.87 49.08
CA THR A 216 -25.09 -53.41 48.18
C THR A 216 -23.86 -53.06 48.99
N LYS A 217 -22.67 -53.46 48.49
CA LYS A 217 -21.36 -53.07 49.05
C LYS A 217 -20.54 -52.41 47.98
N VAL A 218 -19.98 -51.25 48.29
CA VAL A 218 -19.05 -50.56 47.36
C VAL A 218 -17.73 -51.31 47.39
N GLN A 219 -17.32 -51.89 46.27
CA GLN A 219 -16.06 -52.59 46.10
C GLN A 219 -14.92 -51.64 45.72
N THR A 220 -15.20 -50.66 44.88
CA THR A 220 -14.24 -49.66 44.44
C THR A 220 -14.98 -48.32 44.35
N GLU A 221 -14.39 -47.30 44.98
CA GLU A 221 -14.91 -45.94 44.85
C GLU A 221 -14.62 -45.37 43.48
N GLY A 222 -15.60 -44.74 42.87
CA GLY A 222 -15.44 -44.04 41.60
C GLY A 222 -14.66 -42.73 41.77
N LYS A 223 -13.80 -42.42 40.82
CA LYS A 223 -13.13 -41.12 40.75
C LYS A 223 -13.67 -40.34 39.56
N LYS A 224 -13.96 -39.05 39.78
CA LYS A 224 -14.32 -38.15 38.68
C LYS A 224 -13.16 -37.97 37.73
N GLY A 225 -13.45 -38.05 36.44
CA GLY A 225 -12.51 -37.74 35.39
C GLY A 225 -12.51 -36.25 35.01
N GLU A 226 -11.58 -35.87 34.21
CA GLU A 226 -11.54 -34.53 33.60
C GLU A 226 -11.57 -34.67 32.09
N ALA A 227 -12.43 -33.89 31.45
CA ALA A 227 -12.50 -33.75 29.98
C ALA A 227 -12.15 -32.33 29.57
N LEU A 228 -11.33 -32.22 28.55
CA LEU A 228 -11.00 -30.97 27.95
C LEU A 228 -12.05 -30.68 26.85
N VAL A 229 -12.86 -29.65 27.07
CA VAL A 229 -13.89 -29.23 26.12
C VAL A 229 -13.41 -27.96 25.41
N THR A 230 -13.22 -28.04 24.09
CA THR A 230 -12.88 -26.89 23.26
C THR A 230 -14.12 -26.42 22.52
N LYS A 231 -14.45 -25.13 22.66
CA LYS A 231 -15.58 -24.49 21.99
C LYS A 231 -15.07 -23.43 21.03
N LYS A 232 -15.59 -23.43 19.81
CA LYS A 232 -15.37 -22.35 18.85
C LYS A 232 -16.32 -21.20 19.18
N CYS A 233 -15.78 -20.06 19.58
CA CYS A 233 -16.53 -18.89 19.98
C CYS A 233 -16.41 -17.79 18.91
N LYS A 234 -17.57 -17.26 18.50
CA LYS A 234 -17.66 -16.13 17.57
C LYS A 234 -17.73 -14.83 18.35
N TYR A 235 -16.89 -13.86 17.94
CA TYR A 235 -16.85 -12.52 18.49
C TYR A 235 -17.18 -11.51 17.40
N ILE A 236 -18.00 -10.51 17.72
CA ILE A 236 -18.28 -9.34 16.85
C ILE A 236 -17.86 -8.11 17.62
N ASP A 237 -16.95 -7.30 17.05
CA ASP A 237 -16.37 -6.11 17.69
C ASP A 237 -15.86 -6.40 19.12
N GLY A 238 -15.22 -7.55 19.29
CA GLY A 238 -14.66 -7.99 20.57
C GLY A 238 -15.70 -8.55 21.57
N LYS A 239 -17.00 -8.54 21.25
CA LYS A 239 -18.05 -9.11 22.10
C LYS A 239 -18.38 -10.52 21.65
N LYS A 240 -18.40 -11.48 22.59
CA LYS A 240 -18.79 -12.88 22.32
C LYS A 240 -20.28 -12.94 22.00
N VAL A 241 -20.63 -13.51 20.84
CA VAL A 241 -22.03 -13.63 20.38
C VAL A 241 -22.52 -15.07 20.31
N SER A 242 -21.65 -16.05 20.07
CA SER A 242 -22.01 -17.46 20.07
C SER A 242 -20.85 -18.36 20.45
N SER A 243 -21.17 -19.61 20.85
CA SER A 243 -20.18 -20.67 21.09
C SER A 243 -20.76 -22.01 20.68
N GLU A 244 -20.01 -22.80 19.94
CA GLU A 244 -20.30 -24.16 19.49
C GLU A 244 -19.30 -25.14 20.08
#